data_8e34a0f18b30fbb36e303d00911c3b23
#
_entry.id   8e34a0f18b30fbb36e303d00911c3b23
#
_cell.length_a   1.000
_cell.length_b   1.000
_cell.length_c   1.000
_cell.angle_alpha   90.00
_cell.angle_beta   90.00
_cell.angle_gamma   90.00
#
_symmetry.space_group_name_H-M   'P 1'
#
loop_
_entity.id
_entity.type
_entity.pdbx_description
1 polymer ?
#
loop_
_entity_poly.entity_id
_entity_poly.type
_entity_poly.pdbx_seq_one_letter_code
_entity_poly.pdbx_strand_id
1 'polypeptide(L)'
;MNSIIEYYNNYDEDGRLLKKNRLPEYLTTMKYIEKYLTPNSKIIEIGAGTGRYSLELADRGYDITAVELVPHNIEIMKKKVKPNHNIKIYEGNACNLSFIESDTYDIVLLLGPMYHLFTDEDKHRAISEAIRVAKRGGVIYASYCNNDTCMYKMFYKKRILDYLDSGLIREDYHAVSSPNMVFELYRKPDIDDLMKSHNVKRLHFVGVDMLSYLYSNKLNMLNKREFDEYMKFLSTICEREDMVGFSIHMLDIFKKI
;
A
#
# COMPACT_ATOMS: atom_id res chain seq x y z
N MET A 1 10.19 5.54 -14.53
CA MET A 1 8.78 5.90 -14.81
C MET A 1 8.16 5.05 -15.91
N ASN A 2 8.78 4.92 -17.09
CA ASN A 2 8.22 4.08 -18.19
C ASN A 2 8.01 2.60 -17.80
N SER A 3 8.90 2.00 -17.03
CA SER A 3 8.81 0.59 -16.61
C SER A 3 7.60 0.29 -15.70
N ILE A 4 7.18 1.24 -14.86
CA ILE A 4 6.01 1.08 -13.97
C ILE A 4 4.73 1.13 -14.80
N ILE A 5 4.63 2.09 -15.73
CA ILE A 5 3.47 2.22 -16.62
C ILE A 5 3.34 0.96 -17.49
N GLU A 6 4.46 0.47 -18.04
CA GLU A 6 4.48 -0.76 -18.84
C GLU A 6 4.07 -1.99 -18.02
N TYR A 7 4.53 -2.10 -16.78
CA TYR A 7 4.15 -3.18 -15.87
C TYR A 7 2.63 -3.19 -15.63
N TYR A 8 2.04 -2.06 -15.26
CA TYR A 8 0.61 -1.99 -14.95
C TYR A 8 -0.31 -2.02 -16.18
N ASN A 9 0.18 -1.65 -17.35
CA ASN A 9 -0.56 -1.85 -18.60
C ASN A 9 -0.77 -3.34 -18.92
N ASN A 10 0.09 -4.22 -18.41
CA ASN A 10 0.04 -5.67 -18.61
C ASN A 10 -0.41 -6.46 -17.38
N TYR A 11 -0.70 -5.79 -16.26
CA TYR A 11 -1.07 -6.42 -14.98
C TYR A 11 -2.55 -6.20 -14.68
N ASP A 12 -3.27 -7.30 -14.32
CA ASP A 12 -4.67 -7.23 -13.85
C ASP A 12 -4.72 -6.70 -12.41
N GLU A 13 -4.57 -5.37 -12.25
CA GLU A 13 -4.69 -4.72 -10.94
C GLU A 13 -6.13 -4.75 -10.44
N ASP A 14 -7.11 -4.69 -11.35
CA ASP A 14 -8.53 -4.61 -10.99
C ASP A 14 -9.03 -5.85 -10.26
N GLY A 15 -8.62 -7.04 -10.70
CA GLY A 15 -8.97 -8.31 -10.06
C GLY A 15 -8.13 -8.66 -8.83
N ARG A 16 -7.04 -7.93 -8.56
CA ARG A 16 -6.05 -8.32 -7.57
C ARG A 16 -6.64 -8.52 -6.18
N LEU A 17 -7.23 -7.50 -5.61
CA LEU A 17 -7.76 -7.50 -4.23
C LEU A 17 -9.13 -8.19 -4.09
N LEU A 18 -9.70 -8.72 -5.18
CA LEU A 18 -10.92 -9.52 -5.14
C LEU A 18 -10.63 -11.02 -4.88
N LYS A 19 -9.40 -11.46 -5.13
CA LYS A 19 -9.00 -12.86 -4.90
C LYS A 19 -8.97 -13.16 -3.42
N LYS A 20 -9.51 -14.30 -2.99
CA LYS A 20 -9.65 -14.66 -1.58
C LYS A 20 -8.35 -14.58 -0.78
N ASN A 21 -7.24 -15.00 -1.38
CA ASN A 21 -5.92 -14.92 -0.76
C ASN A 21 -5.33 -13.50 -0.72
N ARG A 22 -6.01 -12.51 -1.30
CA ARG A 22 -5.66 -11.08 -1.27
C ARG A 22 -6.61 -10.27 -0.38
N LEU A 23 -7.78 -10.81 -0.07
CA LEU A 23 -8.74 -10.18 0.84
C LEU A 23 -8.17 -9.81 2.20
N PRO A 24 -7.25 -10.58 2.83
CA PRO A 24 -6.65 -10.15 4.10
C PRO A 24 -5.96 -8.79 4.03
N GLU A 25 -5.20 -8.49 2.96
CA GLU A 25 -4.60 -7.18 2.73
C GLU A 25 -5.67 -6.07 2.72
N TYR A 26 -6.70 -6.25 1.90
CA TYR A 26 -7.78 -5.28 1.75
C TYR A 26 -8.59 -5.09 3.05
N LEU A 27 -9.05 -6.19 3.65
CA LEU A 27 -9.93 -6.13 4.83
C LEU A 27 -9.20 -5.57 6.06
N THR A 28 -7.92 -5.93 6.23
CA THR A 28 -7.12 -5.38 7.33
C THR A 28 -6.85 -3.90 7.12
N THR A 29 -6.47 -3.47 5.92
CA THR A 29 -6.25 -2.06 5.61
C THR A 29 -7.54 -1.26 5.82
N MET A 30 -8.68 -1.72 5.30
CA MET A 30 -9.97 -1.06 5.51
C MET A 30 -10.34 -0.93 6.99
N LYS A 31 -10.13 -1.98 7.79
CA LYS A 31 -10.35 -1.94 9.25
C LYS A 31 -9.57 -0.80 9.93
N TYR A 32 -8.31 -0.58 9.52
CA TYR A 32 -7.52 0.52 10.08
C TYR A 32 -7.92 1.88 9.53
N ILE A 33 -8.36 1.98 8.27
CA ILE A 33 -8.93 3.21 7.71
C ILE A 33 -10.18 3.58 8.52
N GLU A 34 -11.12 2.65 8.70
CA GLU A 34 -12.38 2.84 9.43
C GLU A 34 -12.17 3.34 10.86
N LYS A 35 -11.08 2.96 11.52
CA LYS A 35 -10.74 3.37 12.89
C LYS A 35 -10.61 4.88 13.06
N TYR A 36 -10.24 5.60 12.00
CA TYR A 36 -9.98 7.04 12.04
C TYR A 36 -10.92 7.85 11.15
N LEU A 37 -11.88 7.20 10.48
CA LEU A 37 -12.91 7.90 9.72
C LEU A 37 -13.89 8.62 10.62
N THR A 38 -14.27 9.82 10.21
CA THR A 38 -15.40 10.57 10.75
C THR A 38 -16.42 10.85 9.63
N PRO A 39 -17.69 11.15 9.93
CA PRO A 39 -18.73 11.27 8.89
C PRO A 39 -18.43 12.25 7.75
N ASN A 40 -17.59 13.26 7.99
CA ASN A 40 -17.24 14.29 7.00
C ASN A 40 -15.77 14.25 6.59
N SER A 41 -15.09 13.13 6.80
CA SER A 41 -13.67 13.00 6.42
C SER A 41 -13.48 13.23 4.92
N LYS A 42 -12.54 14.12 4.58
CA LYS A 42 -12.01 14.26 3.23
C LYS A 42 -10.82 13.31 3.07
N ILE A 43 -10.82 12.54 2.01
CA ILE A 43 -9.86 11.45 1.81
C ILE A 43 -9.13 11.68 0.48
N ILE A 44 -7.82 11.52 0.49
CA ILE A 44 -7.03 11.40 -0.73
C ILE A 44 -6.35 10.04 -0.78
N GLU A 45 -6.45 9.36 -1.93
CA GLU A 45 -5.67 8.16 -2.23
C GLU A 45 -4.64 8.50 -3.31
N ILE A 46 -3.36 8.30 -2.99
CA ILE A 46 -2.20 8.53 -3.84
C ILE A 46 -1.69 7.17 -4.32
N GLY A 47 -1.70 6.96 -5.64
CA GLY A 47 -1.50 5.66 -6.25
C GLY A 47 -2.77 4.79 -6.18
N ALA A 48 -3.91 5.37 -6.58
CA ALA A 48 -5.23 4.77 -6.39
C ALA A 48 -5.49 3.51 -7.26
N GLY A 49 -4.61 3.21 -8.22
CA GLY A 49 -4.77 2.08 -9.12
C GLY A 49 -6.12 2.15 -9.85
N THR A 50 -6.84 1.04 -9.86
CA THR A 50 -8.20 0.97 -10.45
C THR A 50 -9.31 1.38 -9.48
N GLY A 51 -8.96 2.00 -8.33
CA GLY A 51 -9.87 2.64 -7.40
C GLY A 51 -10.49 1.72 -6.35
N ARG A 52 -9.83 0.65 -5.93
CA ARG A 52 -10.40 -0.32 -5.00
C ARG A 52 -10.82 0.29 -3.66
N TYR A 53 -9.99 1.13 -3.05
CA TYR A 53 -10.31 1.82 -1.80
C TYR A 53 -11.12 3.09 -2.08
N SER A 54 -10.72 3.89 -3.05
CA SER A 54 -11.39 5.14 -3.41
C SER A 54 -12.88 4.95 -3.73
N LEU A 55 -13.22 3.96 -4.54
CA LEU A 55 -14.62 3.70 -4.93
C LEU A 55 -15.43 3.11 -3.78
N GLU A 56 -14.85 2.23 -2.96
CA GLU A 56 -15.50 1.71 -1.75
C GLU A 56 -15.84 2.84 -0.76
N LEU A 57 -14.90 3.76 -0.55
CA LEU A 57 -15.12 4.91 0.34
C LEU A 57 -16.11 5.92 -0.27
N ALA A 58 -16.11 6.10 -1.59
CA ALA A 58 -17.09 6.91 -2.30
C ALA A 58 -18.51 6.30 -2.22
N ASP A 59 -18.64 4.97 -2.32
CA ASP A 59 -19.91 4.25 -2.10
C ASP A 59 -20.48 4.48 -0.69
N ARG A 60 -19.62 4.72 0.30
CA ARG A 60 -19.99 5.07 1.67
C ARG A 60 -20.27 6.56 1.87
N GLY A 61 -20.19 7.38 0.81
CA GLY A 61 -20.54 8.79 0.82
C GLY A 61 -19.42 9.76 1.22
N TYR A 62 -18.15 9.31 1.30
CA TYR A 62 -17.02 10.19 1.59
C TYR A 62 -16.62 11.06 0.40
N ASP A 63 -16.02 12.22 0.67
CA ASP A 63 -15.39 13.12 -0.32
C ASP A 63 -14.00 12.60 -0.67
N ILE A 64 -13.82 12.11 -1.89
CA ILE A 64 -12.64 11.39 -2.34
C ILE A 64 -11.88 12.20 -3.40
N THR A 65 -10.55 12.26 -3.23
CA THR A 65 -9.62 12.62 -4.29
C THR A 65 -8.73 11.41 -4.58
N ALA A 66 -8.78 10.90 -5.80
CA ALA A 66 -7.93 9.80 -6.26
C ALA A 66 -6.85 10.35 -7.19
N VAL A 67 -5.59 10.07 -6.88
CA VAL A 67 -4.43 10.42 -7.73
C VAL A 67 -3.79 9.12 -8.19
N GLU A 68 -3.63 8.95 -9.49
CA GLU A 68 -3.03 7.76 -10.10
C GLU A 68 -2.05 8.14 -11.21
N LEU A 69 -0.93 7.41 -11.30
CA LEU A 69 0.12 7.68 -12.28
C LEU A 69 -0.18 7.05 -13.65
N VAL A 70 -0.87 5.90 -13.66
CA VAL A 70 -1.04 5.06 -14.85
C VAL A 70 -2.37 5.39 -15.54
N PRO A 71 -2.37 5.96 -16.78
CA PRO A 71 -3.60 6.35 -17.47
C PRO A 71 -4.58 5.19 -17.67
N HIS A 72 -4.08 3.98 -17.93
CA HIS A 72 -4.91 2.78 -18.07
C HIS A 72 -5.73 2.49 -16.78
N ASN A 73 -5.13 2.59 -15.62
CA ASN A 73 -5.82 2.41 -14.34
C ASN A 73 -6.88 3.49 -14.11
N ILE A 74 -6.56 4.74 -14.46
CA ILE A 74 -7.49 5.87 -14.38
C ILE A 74 -8.74 5.60 -15.23
N GLU A 75 -8.57 5.08 -16.44
CA GLU A 75 -9.68 4.76 -17.33
C GLU A 75 -10.58 3.65 -16.78
N ILE A 76 -9.98 2.62 -16.17
CA ILE A 76 -10.72 1.56 -15.49
C ILE A 76 -11.49 2.13 -14.30
N MET A 77 -10.86 2.97 -13.47
CA MET A 77 -11.50 3.61 -12.32
C MET A 77 -12.68 4.47 -12.77
N LYS A 78 -12.50 5.35 -13.77
CA LYS A 78 -13.55 6.23 -14.30
C LYS A 78 -14.80 5.48 -14.76
N LYS A 79 -14.64 4.29 -15.39
CA LYS A 79 -15.77 3.45 -15.83
C LYS A 79 -16.62 2.90 -14.68
N LYS A 80 -16.08 2.86 -13.46
CA LYS A 80 -16.75 2.34 -12.25
C LYS A 80 -17.36 3.44 -11.38
N VAL A 81 -17.08 4.71 -11.67
CA VAL A 81 -17.66 5.83 -10.93
C VAL A 81 -19.16 5.85 -11.14
N LYS A 82 -19.92 5.96 -10.04
CA LYS A 82 -21.38 6.04 -10.04
C LYS A 82 -21.83 7.52 -9.93
N PRO A 83 -23.06 7.86 -10.36
CA PRO A 83 -23.54 9.24 -10.31
C PRO A 83 -23.60 9.86 -8.91
N ASN A 84 -23.72 9.04 -7.87
CA ASN A 84 -23.76 9.47 -6.47
C ASN A 84 -22.38 9.56 -5.80
N HIS A 85 -21.29 9.21 -6.50
CA HIS A 85 -19.94 9.31 -5.95
C HIS A 85 -19.47 10.77 -5.92
N ASN A 86 -19.02 11.21 -4.75
CA ASN A 86 -18.28 12.46 -4.62
C ASN A 86 -16.79 12.17 -4.76
N ILE A 87 -16.31 11.99 -6.00
CA ILE A 87 -14.93 11.63 -6.31
C ILE A 87 -14.34 12.51 -7.40
N LYS A 88 -13.12 12.98 -7.17
CA LYS A 88 -12.27 13.64 -8.17
C LYS A 88 -11.09 12.74 -8.50
N ILE A 89 -10.80 12.57 -9.79
CA ILE A 89 -9.72 11.70 -10.27
C ILE A 89 -8.71 12.54 -11.04
N TYR A 90 -7.44 12.45 -10.64
CA TYR A 90 -6.33 13.17 -11.25
C TYR A 90 -5.24 12.18 -11.71
N GLU A 91 -4.64 12.47 -12.84
CA GLU A 91 -3.35 11.89 -13.20
C GLU A 91 -2.25 12.64 -12.43
N GLY A 92 -1.37 11.91 -11.73
CA GLY A 92 -0.33 12.55 -10.93
C GLY A 92 0.68 11.58 -10.35
N ASN A 93 1.82 12.15 -9.93
CA ASN A 93 2.94 11.43 -9.32
C ASN A 93 2.98 11.73 -7.82
N ALA A 94 3.12 10.70 -6.99
CA ALA A 94 3.23 10.82 -5.54
C ALA A 94 4.34 11.78 -5.07
N CYS A 95 5.41 11.90 -5.86
CA CYS A 95 6.53 12.82 -5.57
C CYS A 95 6.24 14.29 -5.91
N ASN A 96 5.12 14.59 -6.54
CA ASN A 96 4.73 15.97 -6.88
C ASN A 96 3.20 16.10 -6.95
N LEU A 97 2.62 16.57 -5.89
CA LEU A 97 1.19 16.88 -5.76
C LEU A 97 0.94 18.38 -5.68
N SER A 98 1.73 19.20 -6.36
CA SER A 98 1.66 20.68 -6.32
C SER A 98 0.29 21.25 -6.73
N PHE A 99 -0.52 20.49 -7.47
CA PHE A 99 -1.90 20.81 -7.84
C PHE A 99 -2.94 20.51 -6.73
N ILE A 100 -2.50 19.91 -5.62
CA ILE A 100 -3.30 19.64 -4.43
C ILE A 100 -2.91 20.63 -3.32
N GLU A 101 -3.90 21.27 -2.73
CA GLU A 101 -3.70 22.19 -1.61
C GLU A 101 -3.17 21.50 -0.35
N SER A 102 -2.32 22.22 0.40
CA SER A 102 -1.84 21.73 1.71
C SER A 102 -2.97 21.71 2.75
N ASP A 103 -2.78 20.91 3.80
CA ASP A 103 -3.68 20.88 4.98
C ASP A 103 -5.16 20.66 4.65
N THR A 104 -5.45 19.81 3.65
CA THR A 104 -6.80 19.62 3.09
C THR A 104 -7.49 18.34 3.54
N TYR A 105 -6.74 17.24 3.73
CA TYR A 105 -7.30 15.91 3.93
C TYR A 105 -7.21 15.42 5.37
N ASP A 106 -8.28 14.79 5.84
CA ASP A 106 -8.33 14.14 7.14
C ASP A 106 -7.63 12.77 7.11
N ILE A 107 -7.76 12.08 5.96
CA ILE A 107 -7.16 10.77 5.69
C ILE A 107 -6.36 10.84 4.38
N VAL A 108 -5.12 10.37 4.42
CA VAL A 108 -4.22 10.25 3.25
C VAL A 108 -3.81 8.80 3.10
N LEU A 109 -4.14 8.20 1.98
CA LEU A 109 -3.79 6.83 1.63
C LEU A 109 -2.66 6.85 0.61
N LEU A 110 -1.48 6.37 0.98
CA LEU A 110 -0.30 6.19 0.13
C LEU A 110 -0.04 4.69 -0.02
N LEU A 111 -0.96 3.99 -0.70
CA LEU A 111 -1.06 2.53 -0.68
C LEU A 111 -0.45 1.82 -1.91
N GLY A 112 0.45 2.47 -2.60
CA GLY A 112 1.10 1.91 -3.81
C GLY A 112 2.49 2.48 -4.07
N PRO A 113 2.65 3.78 -4.02
CA PRO A 113 3.87 4.43 -4.52
C PRO A 113 5.16 3.99 -3.85
N MET A 114 5.19 3.75 -2.52
CA MET A 114 6.43 3.52 -1.79
C MET A 114 7.23 2.31 -2.28
N TYR A 115 6.59 1.29 -2.80
CA TYR A 115 7.30 0.14 -3.35
C TYR A 115 7.64 0.26 -4.85
N HIS A 116 7.53 1.48 -5.40
CA HIS A 116 7.96 1.82 -6.76
C HIS A 116 8.94 2.99 -6.79
N LEU A 117 9.41 3.46 -5.64
CA LEU A 117 10.37 4.54 -5.51
C LEU A 117 11.72 3.97 -5.08
N PHE A 118 12.72 4.08 -5.96
CA PHE A 118 14.03 3.44 -5.80
C PHE A 118 15.13 4.39 -5.32
N THR A 119 14.88 5.70 -5.24
CA THR A 119 15.81 6.68 -4.70
C THR A 119 15.31 7.20 -3.35
N ASP A 120 16.22 7.48 -2.43
CA ASP A 120 15.85 8.05 -1.13
C ASP A 120 15.17 9.42 -1.30
N GLU A 121 15.62 10.20 -2.29
CA GLU A 121 15.02 11.50 -2.61
C GLU A 121 13.52 11.35 -2.96
N ASP A 122 13.16 10.42 -3.83
CA ASP A 122 11.77 10.19 -4.23
C ASP A 122 10.93 9.63 -3.07
N LYS A 123 11.50 8.73 -2.26
CA LYS A 123 10.84 8.20 -1.05
C LYS A 123 10.49 9.34 -0.08
N HIS A 124 11.46 10.20 0.22
CA HIS A 124 11.25 11.37 1.09
C HIS A 124 10.27 12.38 0.48
N ARG A 125 10.30 12.61 -0.83
CA ARG A 125 9.35 13.49 -1.53
C ARG A 125 7.92 12.98 -1.40
N ALA A 126 7.68 11.68 -1.68
CA ALA A 126 6.34 11.11 -1.60
C ALA A 126 5.77 11.17 -0.17
N ILE A 127 6.56 10.86 0.85
CA ILE A 127 6.16 11.01 2.26
C ILE A 127 5.89 12.48 2.61
N SER A 128 6.77 13.40 2.17
CA SER A 128 6.61 14.84 2.41
C SER A 128 5.34 15.40 1.76
N GLU A 129 5.02 14.99 0.53
CA GLU A 129 3.78 15.38 -0.14
C GLU A 129 2.54 14.82 0.56
N ALA A 130 2.57 13.55 0.99
CA ALA A 130 1.48 12.96 1.78
C ALA A 130 1.27 13.72 3.10
N ILE A 131 2.34 14.11 3.80
CA ILE A 131 2.28 14.94 5.01
C ILE A 131 1.78 16.34 4.70
N ARG A 132 2.22 16.96 3.61
CA ARG A 132 1.83 18.32 3.22
C ARG A 132 0.33 18.42 3.00
N VAL A 133 -0.26 17.49 2.25
CA VAL A 133 -1.70 17.51 1.91
C VAL A 133 -2.59 17.10 3.08
N ALA A 134 -2.05 16.37 4.07
CA ALA A 134 -2.76 16.02 5.29
C ALA A 134 -2.97 17.27 6.16
N LYS A 135 -4.15 17.40 6.78
CA LYS A 135 -4.40 18.38 7.84
C LYS A 135 -3.52 18.11 9.06
N ARG A 136 -3.29 19.11 9.90
CA ARG A 136 -2.72 18.89 11.22
C ARG A 136 -3.61 17.91 12.02
N GLY A 137 -3.01 16.84 12.52
CA GLY A 137 -3.74 15.73 13.14
C GLY A 137 -4.36 14.74 12.15
N GLY A 138 -4.29 14.99 10.83
CA GLY A 138 -4.70 14.05 9.79
C GLY A 138 -3.87 12.77 9.79
N VAL A 139 -4.49 11.65 9.42
CA VAL A 139 -3.89 10.32 9.48
C VAL A 139 -3.44 9.87 8.10
N ILE A 140 -2.19 9.42 8.02
CA ILE A 140 -1.55 8.98 6.79
C ILE A 140 -1.26 7.47 6.91
N TYR A 141 -1.53 6.76 5.82
CA TYR A 141 -1.32 5.32 5.67
C TYR A 141 -0.32 5.09 4.54
N ALA A 142 0.87 4.60 4.85
CA ALA A 142 1.87 4.27 3.85
C ALA A 142 2.12 2.76 3.80
N SER A 143 1.97 2.14 2.62
CA SER A 143 2.20 0.71 2.46
C SER A 143 3.57 0.42 1.85
N TYR A 144 4.17 -0.69 2.30
CA TYR A 144 5.49 -1.15 1.91
C TYR A 144 5.49 -2.65 1.63
N CYS A 145 6.34 -3.10 0.71
CA CYS A 145 6.60 -4.53 0.49
C CYS A 145 7.73 -5.02 1.39
N ASN A 146 7.48 -6.09 2.14
CA ASN A 146 8.45 -6.66 3.07
C ASN A 146 9.51 -7.50 2.36
N ASN A 147 10.76 -7.16 2.59
CA ASN A 147 11.93 -7.84 2.05
C ASN A 147 11.94 -9.33 2.42
N ASP A 148 11.87 -9.64 3.71
CA ASP A 148 12.14 -11.00 4.19
C ASP A 148 11.07 -12.00 3.75
N THR A 149 9.80 -11.59 3.75
CA THR A 149 8.71 -12.42 3.21
C THR A 149 8.81 -12.60 1.69
N CYS A 150 9.31 -11.58 0.96
CA CYS A 150 9.62 -11.71 -0.46
C CYS A 150 10.77 -12.69 -0.71
N MET A 151 11.80 -12.72 0.16
CA MET A 151 12.88 -13.73 0.07
C MET A 151 12.32 -15.13 0.21
N TYR A 152 11.46 -15.43 1.21
CA TYR A 152 10.79 -16.73 1.32
C TYR A 152 10.07 -17.10 0.02
N LYS A 153 9.34 -16.15 -0.59
CA LYS A 153 8.65 -16.38 -1.86
C LYS A 153 9.64 -16.71 -3.00
N MET A 154 10.81 -16.08 -3.04
CA MET A 154 11.85 -16.36 -4.05
C MET A 154 12.45 -17.75 -3.85
N PHE A 155 12.73 -18.17 -2.60
CA PHE A 155 13.14 -19.53 -2.28
C PHE A 155 12.12 -20.58 -2.73
N TYR A 156 10.85 -20.41 -2.39
CA TYR A 156 9.79 -21.36 -2.77
C TYR A 156 9.57 -21.44 -4.29
N LYS A 157 9.84 -20.36 -5.01
CA LYS A 157 9.79 -20.33 -6.47
C LYS A 157 11.09 -20.78 -7.14
N LYS A 158 12.10 -21.18 -6.36
CA LYS A 158 13.45 -21.58 -6.83
C LYS A 158 14.13 -20.50 -7.70
N ARG A 159 13.92 -19.24 -7.39
CA ARG A 159 14.45 -18.09 -8.13
C ARG A 159 15.50 -17.29 -7.37
N ILE A 160 15.83 -17.67 -6.14
CA ILE A 160 16.74 -16.90 -5.28
C ILE A 160 18.14 -16.77 -5.91
N LEU A 161 18.63 -17.86 -6.55
CA LEU A 161 19.95 -17.85 -7.17
C LEU A 161 20.01 -16.87 -8.35
N ASP A 162 18.96 -16.79 -9.17
CA ASP A 162 18.90 -15.85 -10.30
C ASP A 162 19.10 -14.39 -9.81
N TYR A 163 18.52 -14.05 -8.66
CA TYR A 163 18.61 -12.70 -8.08
C TYR A 163 19.96 -12.46 -7.40
N LEU A 164 20.55 -13.46 -6.75
CA LEU A 164 21.89 -13.38 -6.17
C LEU A 164 22.94 -13.22 -7.27
N ASP A 165 22.90 -14.07 -8.30
CA ASP A 165 23.84 -14.06 -9.42
C ASP A 165 23.77 -12.77 -10.25
N SER A 166 22.58 -12.15 -10.33
CA SER A 166 22.38 -10.85 -10.98
C SER A 166 22.75 -9.64 -10.11
N GLY A 167 23.17 -9.84 -8.86
CA GLY A 167 23.51 -8.77 -7.92
C GLY A 167 22.30 -7.93 -7.44
N LEU A 168 21.07 -8.41 -7.64
CA LEU A 168 19.85 -7.73 -7.20
C LEU A 168 19.49 -8.05 -5.74
N ILE A 169 20.16 -9.01 -5.12
CA ILE A 169 20.08 -9.34 -3.69
C ILE A 169 21.49 -9.35 -3.14
N ARG A 170 21.71 -8.68 -2.01
CA ARG A 170 22.98 -8.65 -1.29
C ARG A 170 23.21 -9.95 -0.49
N GLU A 171 24.43 -10.15 0.03
CA GLU A 171 24.80 -11.30 0.86
C GLU A 171 23.96 -11.41 2.15
N ASP A 172 23.47 -10.28 2.68
CA ASP A 172 22.58 -10.22 3.83
C ASP A 172 21.11 -10.49 3.49
N TYR A 173 20.83 -10.91 2.26
CA TYR A 173 19.49 -11.14 1.70
C TYR A 173 18.60 -9.91 1.69
N HIS A 174 19.16 -8.72 1.65
CA HIS A 174 18.43 -7.49 1.40
C HIS A 174 18.44 -7.19 -0.10
N ALA A 175 17.27 -6.88 -0.66
CA ALA A 175 17.18 -6.48 -2.07
C ALA A 175 17.94 -5.16 -2.30
N VAL A 176 18.59 -5.08 -3.44
CA VAL A 176 19.21 -3.82 -3.89
C VAL A 176 18.10 -2.94 -4.44
N SER A 177 18.02 -1.70 -3.95
CA SER A 177 17.13 -0.69 -4.50
C SER A 177 17.49 -0.42 -5.96
N SER A 178 16.63 -0.86 -6.88
CA SER A 178 16.92 -0.79 -8.31
C SER A 178 15.66 -0.83 -9.15
N PRO A 179 15.54 0.00 -10.19
CA PRO A 179 14.44 -0.07 -11.16
C PRO A 179 14.34 -1.42 -11.90
N ASN A 180 15.41 -2.25 -11.86
CA ASN A 180 15.40 -3.61 -12.41
C ASN A 180 14.64 -4.58 -11.50
N MET A 181 14.43 -4.25 -10.23
CA MET A 181 13.43 -4.88 -9.38
C MET A 181 12.07 -4.28 -9.70
N VAL A 182 11.03 -5.11 -9.75
CA VAL A 182 9.65 -4.60 -9.96
C VAL A 182 9.18 -3.80 -8.74
N PHE A 183 9.64 -4.18 -7.55
CA PHE A 183 9.27 -3.56 -6.29
C PHE A 183 10.50 -3.24 -5.45
N GLU A 184 10.48 -2.07 -4.85
CA GLU A 184 11.33 -1.72 -3.73
C GLU A 184 10.91 -2.52 -2.51
N LEU A 185 11.84 -3.17 -1.84
CA LEU A 185 11.59 -4.02 -0.69
C LEU A 185 12.20 -3.42 0.58
N TYR A 186 11.45 -3.46 1.66
CA TYR A 186 11.82 -2.84 2.93
C TYR A 186 11.86 -3.86 4.06
N ARG A 187 12.75 -3.64 5.01
CA ARG A 187 12.61 -4.14 6.39
C ARG A 187 12.03 -3.04 7.27
N LYS A 188 11.45 -3.39 8.41
CA LYS A 188 10.93 -2.38 9.35
C LYS A 188 11.98 -1.33 9.75
N PRO A 189 13.27 -1.68 10.03
CA PRO A 189 14.30 -0.68 10.29
C PRO A 189 14.50 0.34 9.18
N ASP A 190 14.39 -0.05 7.90
CA ASP A 190 14.53 0.88 6.76
C ASP A 190 13.39 1.92 6.77
N ILE A 191 12.17 1.47 7.11
CA ILE A 191 11.01 2.36 7.24
C ILE A 191 11.17 3.27 8.46
N ASP A 192 11.67 2.74 9.57
CA ASP A 192 11.93 3.53 10.78
C ASP A 192 12.96 4.63 10.49
N ASP A 193 14.03 4.32 9.75
CA ASP A 193 15.06 5.29 9.35
C ASP A 193 14.51 6.36 8.40
N LEU A 194 13.74 5.96 7.38
CA LEU A 194 13.06 6.89 6.48
C LEU A 194 12.18 7.88 7.26
N MET A 195 11.44 7.40 8.25
CA MET A 195 10.47 8.23 8.98
C MET A 195 11.10 9.16 10.03
N LYS A 196 12.37 8.94 10.46
CA LYS A 196 13.06 9.78 11.46
C LYS A 196 13.16 11.25 11.08
N SER A 197 13.24 11.56 9.79
CA SER A 197 13.38 12.94 9.29
C SER A 197 12.03 13.68 9.15
N HIS A 198 10.90 12.99 9.37
CA HIS A 198 9.57 13.55 9.19
C HIS A 198 8.91 13.84 10.54
N ASN A 199 8.27 15.03 10.65
CA ASN A 199 7.59 15.44 11.88
C ASN A 199 6.19 14.82 11.99
N VAL A 200 6.15 13.55 12.36
CA VAL A 200 4.93 12.75 12.47
C VAL A 200 4.94 11.89 13.74
N LYS A 201 3.78 11.45 14.15
CA LYS A 201 3.63 10.48 15.25
C LYS A 201 3.06 9.17 14.71
N ARG A 202 3.84 8.08 14.76
CA ARG A 202 3.33 6.75 14.42
C ARG A 202 2.21 6.35 15.38
N LEU A 203 1.12 5.84 14.82
CA LEU A 203 -0.05 5.32 15.53
C LEU A 203 -0.06 3.80 15.56
N HIS A 204 0.24 3.18 14.40
CA HIS A 204 0.26 1.72 14.22
C HIS A 204 1.33 1.33 13.20
N PHE A 205 1.86 0.12 13.34
CA PHE A 205 2.66 -0.55 12.32
C PHE A 205 2.10 -1.97 12.15
N VAL A 206 1.60 -2.31 10.97
CA VAL A 206 0.69 -3.44 10.77
C VAL A 206 1.19 -4.35 9.65
N GLY A 207 1.24 -5.65 9.90
CA GLY A 207 1.33 -6.66 8.85
C GLY A 207 -0.07 -6.98 8.32
N VAL A 208 -0.42 -6.52 7.12
CA VAL A 208 -1.83 -6.54 6.69
C VAL A 208 -2.30 -7.87 6.11
N ASP A 209 -1.40 -8.70 5.61
CA ASP A 209 -1.75 -9.97 4.95
C ASP A 209 -1.04 -11.20 5.52
N MET A 210 -0.07 -10.99 6.41
CA MET A 210 0.69 -12.06 7.06
C MET A 210 1.11 -13.13 6.04
N LEU A 211 0.91 -14.40 6.35
CA LEU A 211 1.28 -15.52 5.48
C LEU A 211 0.28 -15.82 4.34
N SER A 212 -0.75 -14.98 4.14
CA SER A 212 -1.81 -15.21 3.14
C SER A 212 -1.28 -15.44 1.72
N TYR A 213 -0.23 -14.72 1.37
CA TYR A 213 0.41 -14.83 0.06
C TYR A 213 1.21 -16.12 -0.12
N LEU A 214 1.95 -16.52 0.91
CA LEU A 214 2.78 -17.74 0.87
C LEU A 214 1.92 -19.00 0.85
N TYR A 215 0.82 -18.98 1.59
CA TYR A 215 -0.10 -20.10 1.71
C TYR A 215 -1.41 -19.89 0.92
N SER A 216 -1.34 -19.17 -0.20
CA SER A 216 -2.50 -18.78 -1.01
C SER A 216 -3.41 -19.94 -1.39
N ASN A 217 -2.85 -21.10 -1.78
CA ASN A 217 -3.65 -22.28 -2.13
C ASN A 217 -4.44 -22.82 -0.92
N LYS A 218 -3.85 -22.82 0.26
CA LYS A 218 -4.53 -23.26 1.50
C LYS A 218 -5.61 -22.28 1.90
N LEU A 219 -5.33 -20.98 1.84
CA LEU A 219 -6.31 -19.96 2.16
C LEU A 219 -7.53 -20.00 1.22
N ASN A 220 -7.31 -20.27 -0.06
CA ASN A 220 -8.39 -20.40 -1.04
C ASN A 220 -9.34 -21.57 -0.75
N MET A 221 -8.87 -22.62 -0.03
CA MET A 221 -9.67 -23.80 0.34
C MET A 221 -10.55 -23.56 1.57
N LEU A 222 -10.27 -22.57 2.41
CA LEU A 222 -11.08 -22.29 3.60
C LEU A 222 -12.53 -22.01 3.21
N ASN A 223 -13.48 -22.55 3.95
CA ASN A 223 -14.88 -22.12 3.83
C ASN A 223 -15.08 -20.73 4.46
N LYS A 224 -16.29 -20.17 4.37
CA LYS A 224 -16.56 -18.83 4.88
C LYS A 224 -16.27 -18.70 6.39
N ARG A 225 -16.72 -19.64 7.21
CA ARG A 225 -16.52 -19.62 8.67
C ARG A 225 -15.05 -19.72 9.04
N GLU A 226 -14.31 -20.59 8.38
CA GLU A 226 -12.86 -20.75 8.58
C GLU A 226 -12.11 -19.48 8.17
N PHE A 227 -12.51 -18.84 7.08
CA PHE A 227 -11.93 -17.57 6.65
C PHE A 227 -12.24 -16.43 7.65
N ASP A 228 -13.47 -16.35 8.14
CA ASP A 228 -13.86 -15.36 9.16
C ASP A 228 -13.02 -15.53 10.45
N GLU A 229 -12.79 -16.78 10.90
CA GLU A 229 -11.91 -17.07 12.05
C GLU A 229 -10.43 -16.75 11.74
N TYR A 230 -9.97 -17.03 10.52
CA TYR A 230 -8.63 -16.63 10.08
C TYR A 230 -8.45 -15.10 10.17
N MET A 231 -9.42 -14.31 9.73
CA MET A 231 -9.36 -12.86 9.81
C MET A 231 -9.38 -12.34 11.27
N LYS A 232 -10.12 -13.00 12.16
CA LYS A 232 -10.08 -12.70 13.62
C LYS A 232 -8.69 -13.00 14.18
N PHE A 233 -8.13 -14.16 13.88
CA PHE A 233 -6.77 -14.53 14.32
C PHE A 233 -5.75 -13.53 13.78
N LEU A 234 -5.78 -13.19 12.48
CA LEU A 234 -4.89 -12.20 11.87
C LEU A 234 -4.95 -10.87 12.63
N SER A 235 -6.15 -10.44 13.00
CA SER A 235 -6.37 -9.20 13.76
C SER A 235 -5.70 -9.21 15.15
N THR A 236 -5.41 -10.37 15.74
CA THR A 236 -4.72 -10.48 17.04
C THR A 236 -3.21 -10.40 16.94
N ILE A 237 -2.65 -10.65 15.74
CA ILE A 237 -1.20 -10.76 15.55
C ILE A 237 -0.62 -9.67 14.62
N CYS A 238 -1.46 -8.94 13.88
CA CYS A 238 -1.02 -8.05 12.80
C CYS A 238 -0.19 -6.84 13.28
N GLU A 239 -0.30 -6.41 14.53
CA GLU A 239 0.52 -5.35 15.14
C GLU A 239 1.66 -5.89 16.03
N ARG A 240 1.78 -7.19 16.21
CA ARG A 240 2.84 -7.77 17.05
C ARG A 240 4.19 -7.58 16.36
N GLU A 241 5.14 -6.94 17.04
CA GLU A 241 6.48 -6.66 16.50
C GLU A 241 7.24 -7.93 16.08
N ASP A 242 7.03 -9.04 16.79
CA ASP A 242 7.63 -10.35 16.48
C ASP A 242 6.95 -11.06 15.29
N MET A 243 5.82 -10.55 14.78
CA MET A 243 5.04 -11.16 13.71
C MET A 243 4.97 -10.33 12.44
N VAL A 244 5.09 -9.01 12.50
CA VAL A 244 4.96 -8.12 11.33
C VAL A 244 5.86 -8.52 10.16
N GLY A 245 7.07 -9.04 10.46
CA GLY A 245 8.01 -9.55 9.46
C GLY A 245 7.51 -10.72 8.61
N PHE A 246 6.40 -11.37 8.98
CA PHE A 246 5.77 -12.44 8.20
C PHE A 246 4.73 -11.94 7.20
N SER A 247 4.49 -10.63 7.12
CA SER A 247 3.56 -10.04 6.14
C SER A 247 4.29 -9.64 4.87
N ILE A 248 3.70 -9.88 3.70
CA ILE A 248 4.24 -9.35 2.43
C ILE A 248 4.03 -7.85 2.36
N HIS A 249 2.86 -7.36 2.79
CA HIS A 249 2.58 -5.93 2.85
C HIS A 249 2.57 -5.45 4.30
N MET A 250 3.32 -4.40 4.55
CA MET A 250 3.35 -3.68 5.82
C MET A 250 2.66 -2.33 5.65
N LEU A 251 1.93 -1.89 6.66
CA LEU A 251 1.23 -0.62 6.68
C LEU A 251 1.72 0.20 7.88
N ASP A 252 2.38 1.32 7.60
CA ASP A 252 2.76 2.32 8.59
C ASP A 252 1.67 3.39 8.66
N ILE A 253 1.09 3.58 9.83
CA ILE A 253 0.00 4.52 10.09
C ILE A 253 0.48 5.57 11.05
N PHE A 254 0.48 6.81 10.61
CA PHE A 254 0.99 7.92 11.40
C PHE A 254 0.13 9.17 11.20
N LYS A 255 0.24 10.13 12.12
CA LYS A 255 -0.45 11.39 12.00
C LYS A 255 0.53 12.57 11.92
N LYS A 256 0.15 13.59 11.15
CA LYS A 256 0.83 14.89 11.09
C LYS A 256 0.72 15.60 12.43
N ILE A 257 1.85 16.11 12.95
CA ILE A 257 1.94 16.87 14.21
C ILE A 257 1.79 18.37 13.95
#